data_e0a64e30187bfecda33a673abeab45a9
#
_entry.id   e0a64e30187bfecda33a673abeab45a9
#
_cell.length_a   1.000
_cell.length_b   1.000
_cell.length_c   1.000
_cell.angle_alpha   90.00
_cell.angle_beta   90.00
_cell.angle_gamma   90.00
#
_symmetry.space_group_name_H-M   'P 1'
#
loop_
_entity.id
_entity.type
_entity.pdbx_description
1 polymer ?
#
loop_
_entity_poly.entity_id
_entity_poly.type
_entity_poly.pdbx_seq_one_letter_code
_entity_poly.pdbx_strand_id
1 'polypeptide(L)'
;MANHKSAKKRSVQSKIKNSVNTQYLTKIRTNLNKFNISLKNSNPDEIIKSLADVNSIMAKAVKKGILKKQYMSRKLSSLSNQIKKN
;
A
#
# COMPACT_ATOMS: atom_id res chain seq x y z
N MET A 1 -33.16 22.32 6.37
CA MET A 1 -33.42 21.12 5.56
C MET A 1 -32.39 20.90 4.44
N ALA A 2 -31.51 21.88 4.17
CA ALA A 2 -30.36 21.67 3.29
C ALA A 2 -29.43 20.57 3.79
N ASN A 3 -29.48 20.25 5.10
CA ASN A 3 -28.57 19.30 5.73
C ASN A 3 -28.77 17.84 5.29
N HIS A 4 -29.98 17.46 4.87
CA HIS A 4 -30.25 16.09 4.48
C HIS A 4 -29.53 15.71 3.17
N LYS A 5 -29.56 16.58 2.17
CA LYS A 5 -28.87 16.32 0.90
C LYS A 5 -27.36 16.31 1.09
N SER A 6 -26.82 17.21 1.91
CA SER A 6 -25.39 17.27 2.20
C SER A 6 -24.91 16.04 2.94
N ALA A 7 -25.69 15.55 3.94
CA ALA A 7 -25.33 14.36 4.70
C ALA A 7 -25.33 13.12 3.81
N LYS A 8 -26.31 12.98 2.93
CA LYS A 8 -26.38 11.85 1.98
C LYS A 8 -25.22 11.85 1.02
N LYS A 9 -24.86 13.04 0.48
CA LYS A 9 -23.73 13.18 -0.42
C LYS A 9 -22.42 12.82 0.26
N ARG A 10 -22.21 13.26 1.51
CA ARG A 10 -21.03 12.92 2.29
C ARG A 10 -20.93 11.42 2.55
N SER A 11 -22.05 10.76 2.85
CA SER A 11 -22.08 9.32 3.08
C SER A 11 -21.66 8.56 1.83
N VAL A 12 -22.14 8.95 0.64
CA VAL A 12 -21.76 8.31 -0.61
C VAL A 12 -20.27 8.53 -0.90
N GLN A 13 -19.77 9.75 -0.72
CA GLN A 13 -18.35 10.06 -0.93
C GLN A 13 -17.45 9.29 0.03
N SER A 14 -17.86 9.12 1.29
CA SER A 14 -17.12 8.32 2.27
C SER A 14 -17.03 6.86 1.85
N LYS A 15 -18.11 6.29 1.34
CA LYS A 15 -18.13 4.90 0.86
C LYS A 15 -17.20 4.70 -0.32
N ILE A 16 -17.21 5.63 -1.27
CA ILE A 16 -16.31 5.59 -2.44
C ILE A 16 -14.86 5.69 -1.98
N LYS A 17 -14.55 6.62 -1.09
CA LYS A 17 -13.21 6.81 -0.55
C LYS A 17 -12.72 5.55 0.17
N ASN A 18 -13.57 4.95 1.01
CA ASN A 18 -13.23 3.74 1.73
C ASN A 18 -12.98 2.57 0.78
N SER A 19 -13.76 2.46 -0.29
CA SER A 19 -13.57 1.43 -1.31
C SER A 19 -12.22 1.56 -1.99
N VAL A 20 -11.85 2.78 -2.41
CA VAL A 20 -10.54 3.05 -3.03
C VAL A 20 -9.41 2.74 -2.06
N ASN A 21 -9.53 3.20 -0.81
CA ASN A 21 -8.52 2.94 0.22
C ASN A 21 -8.33 1.44 0.44
N THR A 22 -9.44 0.69 0.51
CA THR A 22 -9.40 -0.76 0.70
C THR A 22 -8.70 -1.44 -0.47
N GLN A 23 -8.95 -1.00 -1.71
CA GLN A 23 -8.28 -1.54 -2.89
C GLN A 23 -6.76 -1.34 -2.82
N TYR A 24 -6.30 -0.14 -2.44
CA TYR A 24 -4.87 0.13 -2.30
C TYR A 24 -4.25 -0.70 -1.18
N LEU A 25 -4.91 -0.79 -0.04
CA LEU A 25 -4.40 -1.58 1.09
C LEU A 25 -4.31 -3.06 0.72
N THR A 26 -5.29 -3.58 -0.02
CA THR A 26 -5.27 -4.97 -0.50
C THR A 26 -4.12 -5.20 -1.47
N LYS A 27 -3.88 -4.28 -2.39
CA LYS A 27 -2.75 -4.38 -3.34
C LYS A 27 -1.41 -4.34 -2.62
N ILE A 28 -1.28 -3.48 -1.61
CA ILE A 28 -0.07 -3.40 -0.79
C ILE A 28 0.17 -4.74 -0.08
N ARG A 29 -0.86 -5.29 0.53
CA ARG A 29 -0.76 -6.59 1.22
C ARG A 29 -0.37 -7.71 0.27
N THR A 30 -0.99 -7.75 -0.91
CA THR A 30 -0.67 -8.74 -1.94
C THR A 30 0.79 -8.64 -2.37
N ASN A 31 1.28 -7.42 -2.60
CA ASN A 31 2.67 -7.19 -3.01
C ASN A 31 3.65 -7.53 -1.89
N LEU A 32 3.29 -7.26 -0.63
CA LEU A 32 4.11 -7.65 0.52
C LEU A 32 4.21 -9.17 0.64
N ASN A 33 3.11 -9.88 0.40
CA ASN A 33 3.10 -11.35 0.41
C ASN A 33 4.00 -11.90 -0.70
N LYS A 34 3.94 -11.33 -1.90
CA LYS A 34 4.81 -11.72 -3.01
C LYS A 34 6.29 -11.49 -2.66
N PHE A 35 6.58 -10.36 -2.01
CA PHE A 35 7.94 -10.06 -1.54
C PHE A 35 8.43 -11.11 -0.55
N ASN A 36 7.59 -11.48 0.42
CA ASN A 36 7.94 -12.50 1.41
C ASN A 36 8.21 -13.85 0.76
N ILE A 37 7.40 -14.23 -0.24
CA ILE A 37 7.60 -15.47 -1.00
C ILE A 37 8.93 -15.40 -1.76
N SER A 38 9.25 -14.27 -2.38
CA SER A 38 10.50 -14.09 -3.10
C SER A 38 11.72 -14.23 -2.17
N LEU A 39 11.61 -13.72 -0.93
CA LEU A 39 12.66 -13.85 0.06
C LEU A 39 12.89 -15.32 0.41
N LYS A 40 11.83 -16.10 0.56
CA LYS A 40 11.93 -17.54 0.86
C LYS A 40 12.58 -18.30 -0.28
N ASN A 41 12.29 -17.91 -1.53
CA ASN A 41 12.84 -18.54 -2.72
C ASN A 41 14.29 -18.13 -2.99
N SER A 42 14.77 -17.08 -2.33
CA SER A 42 16.15 -16.60 -2.44
C SER A 42 16.57 -16.24 -3.86
N ASN A 43 15.63 -15.82 -4.70
CA ASN A 43 15.92 -15.40 -6.08
C ASN A 43 16.13 -13.88 -6.09
N PRO A 44 17.39 -13.38 -6.31
CA PRO A 44 17.66 -11.96 -6.23
C PRO A 44 16.84 -11.11 -7.19
N ASP A 45 16.62 -11.57 -8.41
CA ASP A 45 15.86 -10.84 -9.42
C ASP A 45 14.40 -10.67 -9.01
N GLU A 46 13.79 -11.72 -8.48
CA GLU A 46 12.41 -11.68 -7.99
C GLU A 46 12.28 -10.77 -6.76
N ILE A 47 13.26 -10.82 -5.87
CA ILE A 47 13.27 -9.97 -4.67
C ILE A 47 13.30 -8.50 -5.06
N ILE A 48 14.19 -8.12 -5.98
CA ILE A 48 14.31 -6.74 -6.45
C ILE A 48 13.03 -6.30 -7.15
N LYS A 49 12.46 -7.14 -8.00
CA LYS A 49 11.21 -6.84 -8.71
C LYS A 49 10.05 -6.67 -7.73
N SER A 50 9.93 -7.57 -6.76
CA SER A 50 8.87 -7.48 -5.74
C SER A 50 9.00 -6.22 -4.89
N LEU A 51 10.24 -5.85 -4.52
CA LEU A 51 10.48 -4.62 -3.76
C LEU A 51 10.09 -3.39 -4.58
N ALA A 52 10.42 -3.38 -5.87
CA ALA A 52 10.04 -2.28 -6.77
C ALA A 52 8.52 -2.17 -6.87
N ASP A 53 7.80 -3.29 -6.95
CA ASP A 53 6.34 -3.30 -7.00
C ASP A 53 5.73 -2.74 -5.71
N VAL A 54 6.24 -3.15 -4.55
CA VAL A 54 5.81 -2.63 -3.25
C VAL A 54 6.05 -1.12 -3.17
N ASN A 55 7.24 -0.69 -3.55
CA ASN A 55 7.59 0.73 -3.55
C ASN A 55 6.63 1.54 -4.44
N SER A 56 6.35 1.05 -5.64
CA SER A 56 5.46 1.71 -6.59
C SER A 56 4.04 1.87 -6.03
N ILE A 57 3.46 0.80 -5.48
CA ILE A 57 2.07 0.87 -4.97
C ILE A 57 1.99 1.73 -3.70
N MET A 58 2.99 1.68 -2.84
CA MET A 58 3.04 2.52 -1.65
C MET A 58 3.19 4.00 -2.01
N ALA A 59 4.02 4.32 -3.00
CA ALA A 59 4.19 5.69 -3.46
C ALA A 59 2.88 6.26 -4.00
N LYS A 60 2.12 5.47 -4.75
CA LYS A 60 0.80 5.87 -5.23
C LYS A 60 -0.17 6.10 -4.08
N ALA A 61 -0.14 5.24 -3.08
CA ALA A 61 -1.01 5.36 -1.90
C ALA A 61 -0.66 6.62 -1.09
N VAL A 62 0.62 6.94 -0.94
CA VAL A 62 1.06 8.17 -0.27
C VAL A 62 0.58 9.40 -1.05
N LYS A 63 0.73 9.39 -2.37
CA LYS A 63 0.31 10.49 -3.23
C LYS A 63 -1.19 10.74 -3.12
N LYS A 64 -1.99 9.68 -2.94
CA LYS A 64 -3.45 9.80 -2.79
C LYS A 64 -3.87 10.09 -1.34
N GLY A 65 -2.93 10.16 -0.40
CA GLY A 65 -3.22 10.44 1.00
C GLY A 65 -3.73 9.24 1.78
N ILE A 66 -3.62 8.03 1.25
CA ILE A 66 -4.04 6.80 1.92
C ILE A 66 -3.03 6.38 2.97
N LEU A 67 -1.73 6.52 2.67
CA LEU A 67 -0.63 6.20 3.58
C LEU A 67 0.15 7.46 3.92
N LYS A 68 0.74 7.48 5.10
CA LYS A 68 1.68 8.53 5.51
C LYS A 68 3.07 8.22 4.95
N LYS A 69 3.76 9.26 4.52
CA LYS A 69 5.13 9.13 3.99
C LYS A 69 6.07 8.48 5.01
N GLN A 70 5.89 8.78 6.28
CA GLN A 70 6.69 8.19 7.35
C GLN A 70 6.50 6.68 7.42
N TYR A 71 5.26 6.20 7.29
CA TYR A 71 4.96 4.76 7.28
C TYR A 71 5.66 4.08 6.11
N MET A 72 5.58 4.67 4.92
CA MET A 72 6.23 4.14 3.72
C MET A 72 7.74 4.02 3.93
N SER A 73 8.37 5.07 4.44
CA SER A 73 9.81 5.08 4.68
C SER A 73 10.23 3.99 5.65
N ARG A 74 9.52 3.83 6.76
CA ARG A 74 9.79 2.80 7.75
C ARG A 74 9.65 1.39 7.16
N LYS A 75 8.58 1.18 6.40
CA LYS A 75 8.30 -0.13 5.80
C LYS A 75 9.36 -0.51 4.79
N LEU A 76 9.74 0.43 3.91
CA LEU A 76 10.78 0.17 2.92
C LEU A 76 12.14 -0.10 3.56
N SER A 77 12.48 0.62 4.64
CA SER A 77 13.70 0.35 5.40
C SER A 77 13.69 -1.05 5.99
N SER A 78 12.56 -1.46 6.56
CA SER A 78 12.41 -2.80 7.13
C SER A 78 12.58 -3.87 6.07
N LEU A 79 11.98 -3.69 4.88
CA LEU A 79 12.09 -4.64 3.77
C LEU A 79 13.53 -4.73 3.26
N SER A 80 14.21 -3.60 3.14
CA SER A 80 15.63 -3.56 2.74
C SER A 80 16.52 -4.31 3.73
N ASN A 81 16.25 -4.15 5.03
CA ASN A 81 16.98 -4.87 6.08
C ASN A 81 16.76 -6.37 5.98
N GLN A 82 15.55 -6.80 5.64
CA GLN A 82 15.26 -8.24 5.46
C GLN A 82 16.07 -8.82 4.31
N ILE A 83 16.26 -8.06 3.24
CA ILE A 83 17.09 -8.50 2.11
C ILE A 83 18.53 -8.68 2.55
N LYS A 84 19.07 -7.74 3.33
CA LYS A 84 20.45 -7.80 3.81
C LYS A 84 20.70 -9.00 4.74
N LYS A 85 19.70 -9.42 5.50
CA LYS A 85 19.82 -10.57 6.41
C LYS A 85 19.81 -11.91 5.66
N ASN A 86 19.25 -11.94 4.49
CA ASN A 86 19.23 -13.13 3.65
C ASN A 86 20.43 -13.14 2.71
#